data_3bb44f26cf63d6ead8ebc03996ac42b6
#
_entry.id   3bb44f26cf63d6ead8ebc03996ac42b6
#
_cell.length_a   1.000
_cell.length_b   1.000
_cell.length_c   1.000
_cell.angle_alpha   90.00
_cell.angle_beta   90.00
_cell.angle_gamma   90.00
#
_symmetry.space_group_name_H-M   'P 1'
#
loop_
_entity.id
_entity.type
_entity.pdbx_description
1 polymer ?
#
loop_
_entity_poly.entity_id
_entity_poly.type
_entity_poly.pdbx_seq_one_letter_code
_entity_poly.pdbx_strand_id
1 'polypeptide(L)'
;MKRLALRLAEIVAGGVFLYAGALKALDPAQFAHDIALYRLVPAALVAPLALTLPCLEILAGGALALGLWRRGALLLLLPLSLAFLAIVGITWARGLDIACGCFGTGGSSLALTFFRDLGLVALLGWIAWRRLRHPSLS
;
A
#
# COMPACT_ATOMS: atom_id res chain seq x y z
N MET A 1 -4.18 24.38 12.37
CA MET A 1 -5.09 23.58 11.53
C MET A 1 -4.40 22.74 10.47
N LYS A 2 -3.45 23.30 9.71
CA LYS A 2 -2.71 22.51 8.69
C LYS A 2 -1.96 21.33 9.29
N ARG A 3 -1.38 21.50 10.48
CA ARG A 3 -0.67 20.40 11.18
C ARG A 3 -1.62 19.29 11.59
N LEU A 4 -2.82 19.63 12.07
CA LEU A 4 -3.82 18.65 12.48
C LEU A 4 -4.33 17.87 11.27
N ALA A 5 -4.66 18.56 10.17
CA ALA A 5 -5.10 17.91 8.94
C ALA A 5 -4.05 16.94 8.40
N LEU A 6 -2.78 17.37 8.40
CA LEU A 6 -1.66 16.55 7.96
C LEU A 6 -1.48 15.31 8.85
N ARG A 7 -1.59 15.49 10.16
CA ARG A 7 -1.49 14.41 11.12
C ARG A 7 -2.63 13.40 10.98
N LEU A 8 -3.85 13.87 10.78
CA LEU A 8 -5.00 13.01 10.53
C LEU A 8 -4.81 12.20 9.23
N ALA A 9 -4.29 12.85 8.18
CA ALA A 9 -4.01 12.16 6.92
C ALA A 9 -2.97 11.05 7.12
N GLU A 10 -1.92 11.31 7.91
CA GLU A 10 -0.90 10.30 8.22
C GLU A 10 -1.49 9.11 9.00
N ILE A 11 -2.34 9.39 9.98
CA ILE A 11 -2.99 8.35 10.77
C ILE A 11 -3.90 7.49 9.88
N VAL A 12 -4.69 8.12 9.02
CA VAL A 12 -5.57 7.41 8.10
C VAL A 12 -4.77 6.55 7.12
N ALA A 13 -3.78 7.12 6.46
CA ALA A 13 -2.95 6.40 5.50
C ALA A 13 -2.18 5.26 6.18
N GLY A 14 -1.53 5.53 7.31
CA GLY A 14 -0.81 4.53 8.08
C GLY A 14 -1.72 3.41 8.56
N GLY A 15 -2.91 3.76 9.04
CA GLY A 15 -3.91 2.79 9.49
C GLY A 15 -4.39 1.88 8.37
N VAL A 16 -4.60 2.41 7.17
CA VAL A 16 -4.98 1.61 6.01
C VAL A 16 -3.89 0.60 5.65
N PHE A 17 -2.63 1.04 5.62
CA PHE A 17 -1.52 0.12 5.33
C PHE A 17 -1.31 -0.90 6.43
N LEU A 18 -1.47 -0.51 7.70
CA LEU A 18 -1.38 -1.42 8.82
C LEU A 18 -2.45 -2.52 8.72
N TYR A 19 -3.68 -2.13 8.42
CA TYR A 19 -4.80 -3.05 8.25
C TYR A 19 -4.57 -3.99 7.06
N ALA A 20 -4.19 -3.43 5.90
CA ALA A 20 -3.91 -4.21 4.69
C ALA A 20 -2.77 -5.21 4.91
N GLY A 21 -1.69 -4.77 5.56
CA GLY A 21 -0.57 -5.64 5.88
C GLY A 21 -0.94 -6.75 6.85
N ALA A 22 -1.75 -6.42 7.86
CA ALA A 22 -2.23 -7.41 8.83
C ALA A 22 -3.07 -8.51 8.17
N LEU A 23 -3.98 -8.13 7.27
CA LEU A 23 -4.80 -9.09 6.54
C LEU A 23 -3.94 -10.05 5.69
N LYS A 24 -2.94 -9.51 5.01
CA LYS A 24 -2.02 -10.33 4.21
C LYS A 24 -1.17 -11.25 5.09
N ALA A 25 -0.73 -10.76 6.24
CA ALA A 25 0.09 -11.52 7.17
C ALA A 25 -0.69 -12.68 7.82
N LEU A 26 -2.00 -12.56 7.95
CA LEU A 26 -2.86 -13.59 8.51
C LEU A 26 -3.00 -14.79 7.58
N ASP A 27 -2.90 -14.59 6.27
CA ASP A 27 -2.98 -15.67 5.28
C ASP A 27 -1.94 -15.48 4.17
N PRO A 28 -0.67 -15.77 4.45
CA PRO A 28 0.39 -15.59 3.45
C PRO A 28 0.21 -16.47 2.22
N ALA A 29 -0.38 -17.66 2.38
CA ALA A 29 -0.61 -18.58 1.26
C ALA A 29 -1.61 -17.99 0.27
N GLN A 30 -2.68 -17.39 0.74
CA GLN A 30 -3.67 -16.71 -0.11
C GLN A 30 -3.05 -15.51 -0.81
N PHE A 31 -2.24 -14.73 -0.09
CA PHE A 31 -1.55 -13.58 -0.69
C PHE A 31 -0.56 -14.01 -1.76
N ALA A 32 0.18 -15.09 -1.55
CA ALA A 32 1.07 -15.67 -2.56
C ALA A 32 0.29 -16.10 -3.82
N HIS A 33 -0.87 -16.72 -3.62
CA HIS A 33 -1.74 -17.10 -4.72
C HIS A 33 -2.21 -15.88 -5.52
N ASP A 34 -2.60 -14.81 -4.82
CA ASP A 34 -3.05 -13.57 -5.44
C ASP A 34 -1.93 -12.92 -6.26
N ILE A 35 -0.69 -12.89 -5.72
CA ILE A 35 0.47 -12.38 -6.47
C ILE A 35 0.69 -13.18 -7.75
N ALA A 36 0.58 -14.50 -7.68
CA ALA A 36 0.77 -15.37 -8.84
C ALA A 36 -0.28 -15.12 -9.93
N LEU A 37 -1.51 -14.78 -9.55
CA LEU A 37 -2.60 -14.48 -10.49
C LEU A 37 -2.32 -13.27 -11.38
N TYR A 38 -1.53 -12.30 -10.91
CA TYR A 38 -1.16 -11.13 -11.72
C TYR A 38 -0.21 -11.49 -12.87
N ARG A 39 0.51 -12.62 -12.77
CA ARG A 39 1.43 -13.11 -13.81
C ARG A 39 2.53 -12.11 -14.20
N LEU A 40 2.92 -11.25 -13.28
CA LEU A 40 3.97 -10.26 -13.48
C LEU A 40 5.25 -10.57 -12.71
N VAL A 41 5.16 -11.50 -11.74
CA VAL A 41 6.26 -11.86 -10.85
C VAL A 41 6.70 -13.29 -11.14
N PRO A 42 8.02 -13.56 -11.29
CA PRO A 42 8.52 -14.93 -11.41
C PRO A 42 8.13 -15.78 -10.20
N ALA A 43 7.84 -17.05 -10.44
CA ALA A 43 7.39 -17.97 -9.40
C ALA A 43 8.35 -18.03 -8.21
N ALA A 44 9.66 -17.92 -8.45
CA ALA A 44 10.67 -17.95 -7.40
C ALA A 44 10.57 -16.76 -6.43
N LEU A 45 10.00 -15.62 -6.86
CA LEU A 45 9.88 -14.41 -6.05
C LEU A 45 8.53 -14.30 -5.33
N VAL A 46 7.55 -15.15 -5.67
CA VAL A 46 6.20 -15.03 -5.11
C VAL A 46 6.21 -15.25 -3.59
N ALA A 47 6.82 -16.34 -3.12
CA ALA A 47 6.87 -16.64 -1.69
C ALA A 47 7.63 -15.59 -0.88
N PRO A 48 8.85 -15.15 -1.28
CA PRO A 48 9.55 -14.07 -0.58
C PRO A 48 8.75 -12.78 -0.52
N LEU A 49 8.08 -12.37 -1.60
CA LEU A 49 7.24 -11.18 -1.62
C LEU A 49 6.03 -11.33 -0.72
N ALA A 50 5.39 -12.50 -0.72
CA ALA A 50 4.22 -12.75 0.11
C ALA A 50 4.51 -12.67 1.61
N LEU A 51 5.75 -12.94 2.02
CA LEU A 51 6.20 -12.85 3.40
C LEU A 51 6.74 -11.46 3.74
N THR A 52 7.45 -10.82 2.81
CA THR A 52 8.14 -9.55 3.05
C THR A 52 7.21 -8.34 2.96
N LEU A 53 6.34 -8.29 1.95
CA LEU A 53 5.48 -7.12 1.70
C LEU A 53 4.54 -6.80 2.87
N PRO A 54 3.86 -7.78 3.49
CA PRO A 54 3.02 -7.48 4.65
C PRO A 54 3.81 -6.91 5.82
N CYS A 55 5.01 -7.43 6.08
CA CYS A 55 5.87 -6.92 7.14
C CYS A 55 6.26 -5.46 6.90
N LEU A 56 6.64 -5.12 5.66
CA LEU A 56 6.98 -3.75 5.29
C LEU A 56 5.77 -2.81 5.44
N GLU A 57 4.59 -3.25 5.02
CA GLU A 57 3.37 -2.45 5.15
C GLU A 57 3.00 -2.21 6.61
N ILE A 58 3.08 -3.23 7.46
CA ILE A 58 2.78 -3.12 8.88
C ILE A 58 3.77 -2.15 9.55
N LEU A 59 5.06 -2.34 9.33
CA LEU A 59 6.09 -1.51 9.94
C LEU A 59 6.01 -0.06 9.49
N ALA A 60 5.92 0.17 8.18
CA ALA A 60 5.87 1.51 7.63
C ALA A 60 4.53 2.21 7.94
N GLY A 61 3.43 1.48 7.83
CA GLY A 61 2.10 2.00 8.15
C GLY A 61 1.99 2.36 9.63
N GLY A 62 2.46 1.49 10.51
CA GLY A 62 2.50 1.74 11.95
C GLY A 62 3.40 2.93 12.30
N ALA A 63 4.57 3.02 11.70
CA ALA A 63 5.49 4.14 11.91
C ALA A 63 4.86 5.48 11.48
N LEU A 64 4.19 5.50 10.33
CA LEU A 64 3.51 6.70 9.84
C LEU A 64 2.35 7.10 10.76
N ALA A 65 1.53 6.15 11.17
CA ALA A 65 0.39 6.39 12.06
C ALA A 65 0.83 6.90 13.44
N LEU A 66 1.92 6.36 13.99
CA LEU A 66 2.47 6.78 15.28
C LEU A 66 3.31 8.05 15.19
N GLY A 67 3.63 8.51 13.98
CA GLY A 67 4.47 9.67 13.78
C GLY A 67 5.96 9.41 14.00
N LEU A 68 6.35 8.14 13.97
CA LEU A 68 7.75 7.73 14.08
C LEU A 68 8.33 7.59 12.66
N TRP A 69 9.52 8.14 12.45
CA TRP A 69 10.26 7.99 11.19
C TRP A 69 9.41 8.29 9.94
N ARG A 70 8.67 9.37 9.98
CA ARG A 70 7.69 9.73 8.93
C ARG A 70 8.28 9.76 7.52
N ARG A 71 9.48 10.35 7.38
CA ARG A 71 10.14 10.43 6.07
C ARG A 71 10.49 9.06 5.52
N GLY A 72 11.05 8.19 6.38
CA GLY A 72 11.36 6.81 6.00
C GLY A 72 10.13 6.02 5.63
N ALA A 73 9.06 6.15 6.41
CA ALA A 73 7.78 5.50 6.12
C ALA A 73 7.20 5.96 4.78
N LEU A 74 7.20 7.27 4.51
CA LEU A 74 6.72 7.82 3.24
C LEU A 74 7.57 7.37 2.06
N LEU A 75 8.89 7.35 2.23
CA LEU A 75 9.82 6.90 1.19
C LEU A 75 9.67 5.41 0.87
N LEU A 76 9.16 4.63 1.81
CA LEU A 76 8.88 3.21 1.60
C LEU A 76 7.48 2.99 1.04
N LEU A 77 6.47 3.63 1.64
CA LEU A 77 5.07 3.42 1.26
C LEU A 77 4.72 4.00 -0.10
N LEU A 78 5.30 5.15 -0.46
CA LEU A 78 4.97 5.80 -1.73
C LEU A 78 5.40 4.98 -2.94
N PRO A 79 6.67 4.52 -3.05
CA PRO A 79 7.06 3.62 -4.14
C PRO A 79 6.30 2.30 -4.13
N LEU A 80 6.01 1.76 -2.95
CA LEU A 80 5.26 0.52 -2.82
C LEU A 80 3.83 0.68 -3.37
N SER A 81 3.17 1.78 -3.01
CA SER A 81 1.83 2.10 -3.51
C SER A 81 1.82 2.33 -5.01
N LEU A 82 2.84 3.02 -5.55
CA LEU A 82 2.98 3.24 -6.98
C LEU A 82 3.18 1.92 -7.72
N ALA A 83 3.98 1.01 -7.16
CA ALA A 83 4.18 -0.32 -7.74
C ALA A 83 2.86 -1.12 -7.78
N PHE A 84 2.11 -1.12 -6.69
CA PHE A 84 0.80 -1.79 -6.65
C PHE A 84 -0.17 -1.17 -7.65
N LEU A 85 -0.23 0.15 -7.72
CA LEU A 85 -1.09 0.86 -8.67
C LEU A 85 -0.75 0.48 -10.11
N ALA A 86 0.55 0.45 -10.44
CA ALA A 86 1.01 0.05 -11.76
C ALA A 86 0.63 -1.40 -12.09
N ILE A 87 0.82 -2.32 -11.13
CA ILE A 87 0.47 -3.73 -11.29
C ILE A 87 -1.02 -3.90 -11.54
N VAL A 88 -1.85 -3.26 -10.74
CA VAL A 88 -3.32 -3.33 -10.89
C VAL A 88 -3.75 -2.72 -12.22
N GLY A 89 -3.19 -1.56 -12.59
CA GLY A 89 -3.50 -0.89 -13.84
C GLY A 89 -3.12 -1.72 -15.06
N ILE A 90 -1.93 -2.31 -15.07
CA ILE A 90 -1.46 -3.18 -16.15
C ILE A 90 -2.35 -4.42 -16.25
N THR A 91 -2.69 -5.04 -15.12
CA THR A 91 -3.54 -6.23 -15.07
C THR A 91 -4.93 -5.93 -15.63
N TRP A 92 -5.49 -4.80 -15.24
CA TRP A 92 -6.79 -4.35 -15.75
C TRP A 92 -6.74 -4.09 -17.27
N ALA A 93 -5.69 -3.42 -17.74
CA ALA A 93 -5.48 -3.16 -19.17
C ALA A 93 -5.31 -4.44 -19.97
N ARG A 94 -4.77 -5.50 -19.35
CA ARG A 94 -4.64 -6.82 -19.99
C ARG A 94 -5.94 -7.61 -20.04
N GLY A 95 -7.02 -7.08 -19.48
CA GLY A 95 -8.32 -7.74 -19.46
C GLY A 95 -8.44 -8.86 -18.44
N LEU A 96 -7.51 -8.98 -17.52
CA LEU A 96 -7.60 -9.96 -16.43
C LEU A 96 -8.53 -9.42 -15.35
N ASP A 97 -9.58 -10.18 -15.03
CA ASP A 97 -10.52 -9.83 -13.96
C ASP A 97 -10.27 -10.75 -12.78
N ILE A 98 -9.39 -10.33 -11.89
CA ILE A 98 -9.03 -11.09 -10.69
C ILE A 98 -9.26 -10.24 -9.45
N ALA A 99 -9.58 -10.91 -8.34
CA ALA A 99 -9.71 -10.23 -7.05
C ALA A 99 -8.34 -9.76 -6.56
N CYS A 100 -8.29 -8.55 -6.00
CA CYS A 100 -7.05 -8.04 -5.42
C CYS A 100 -6.81 -8.63 -4.04
N GLY A 101 -5.62 -9.17 -3.80
CA GLY A 101 -5.21 -9.68 -2.50
C GLY A 101 -4.84 -8.60 -1.48
N CYS A 102 -4.99 -7.32 -1.80
CA CYS A 102 -4.56 -6.22 -0.94
C CYS A 102 -5.33 -6.14 0.37
N PHE A 103 -6.59 -6.54 0.38
CA PHE A 103 -7.46 -6.55 1.56
C PHE A 103 -8.05 -7.93 1.84
N GLY A 104 -7.27 -8.99 1.60
CA GLY A 104 -7.72 -10.36 1.83
C GLY A 104 -8.59 -10.90 0.71
N THR A 105 -9.41 -11.92 1.02
CA THR A 105 -10.19 -12.67 0.04
C THR A 105 -11.49 -11.99 -0.40
N GLY A 106 -11.69 -10.73 -0.05
CA GLY A 106 -12.97 -10.04 -0.11
C GLY A 106 -13.49 -9.60 -1.48
N GLY A 107 -12.93 -10.05 -2.57
CA GLY A 107 -13.57 -9.92 -3.88
C GLY A 107 -13.82 -8.52 -4.41
N SER A 108 -12.91 -7.56 -4.17
CA SER A 108 -13.00 -6.25 -4.82
C SER A 108 -12.65 -6.36 -6.30
N SER A 109 -13.40 -5.66 -7.17
CA SER A 109 -13.07 -5.60 -8.59
C SER A 109 -11.74 -4.86 -8.80
N LEU A 110 -11.04 -5.14 -9.90
CA LEU A 110 -9.80 -4.44 -10.23
C LEU A 110 -10.01 -2.93 -10.38
N ALA A 111 -11.15 -2.52 -10.95
CA ALA A 111 -11.47 -1.10 -11.09
C ALA A 111 -11.57 -0.40 -9.73
N LEU A 112 -12.30 -1.00 -8.79
CA LEU A 112 -12.44 -0.46 -7.44
C LEU A 112 -11.07 -0.39 -6.73
N THR A 113 -10.28 -1.44 -6.85
CA THR A 113 -8.93 -1.51 -6.29
C THR A 113 -8.04 -0.42 -6.90
N PHE A 114 -8.11 -0.23 -8.21
CA PHE A 114 -7.33 0.81 -8.91
C PHE A 114 -7.64 2.20 -8.36
N PHE A 115 -8.93 2.55 -8.26
CA PHE A 115 -9.34 3.87 -7.77
C PHE A 115 -8.97 4.07 -6.30
N ARG A 116 -9.10 3.04 -5.48
CA ARG A 116 -8.68 3.09 -4.07
C ARG A 116 -7.18 3.33 -3.96
N ASP A 117 -6.39 2.58 -4.71
CA ASP A 117 -4.93 2.72 -4.69
C ASP A 117 -4.49 4.08 -5.24
N LEU A 118 -5.18 4.58 -6.26
CA LEU A 118 -4.95 5.93 -6.79
C LEU A 118 -5.17 6.99 -5.71
N GLY A 119 -6.26 6.86 -4.94
CA GLY A 119 -6.54 7.74 -3.82
C GLY A 119 -5.47 7.69 -2.74
N LEU A 120 -4.98 6.49 -2.40
CA LEU A 120 -3.90 6.32 -1.44
C LEU A 120 -2.59 6.93 -1.93
N VAL A 121 -2.25 6.75 -3.19
CA VAL A 121 -1.05 7.37 -3.80
C VAL A 121 -1.16 8.90 -3.75
N ALA A 122 -2.32 9.44 -4.10
CA ALA A 122 -2.55 10.89 -4.04
C ALA A 122 -2.41 11.41 -2.61
N LEU A 123 -2.97 10.71 -1.63
CA LEU A 123 -2.88 11.09 -0.22
C LEU A 123 -1.43 11.05 0.28
N LEU A 124 -0.70 9.97 0.01
CA LEU A 124 0.70 9.84 0.38
C LEU A 124 1.57 10.89 -0.31
N GLY A 125 1.32 11.17 -1.58
CA GLY A 125 2.02 12.20 -2.34
C GLY A 125 1.80 13.59 -1.77
N TRP A 126 0.56 13.90 -1.37
CA TRP A 126 0.24 15.17 -0.72
C TRP A 126 0.95 15.30 0.63
N ILE A 127 0.93 14.24 1.44
CA ILE A 127 1.64 14.22 2.74
C ILE A 127 3.13 14.43 2.52
N ALA A 128 3.73 13.69 1.59
CA ALA A 128 5.16 13.77 1.29
C ALA A 128 5.53 15.19 0.82
N TRP A 129 4.73 15.74 -0.09
CA TRP A 129 4.96 17.10 -0.61
C TRP A 129 4.94 18.14 0.52
N ARG A 130 3.97 18.05 1.42
CA ARG A 130 3.84 18.95 2.56
C ARG A 130 5.01 18.81 3.52
N ARG A 131 5.39 17.59 3.84
CA ARG A 131 6.50 17.32 4.78
C ARG A 131 7.85 17.75 4.23
N LEU A 132 8.07 17.58 2.92
CA LEU A 132 9.32 17.97 2.29
C LEU A 132 9.43 19.49 2.11
N ARG A 133 8.32 20.15 1.78
CA ARG A 133 8.31 21.61 1.62
C ARG A 133 8.35 22.39 2.93
N HIS A 134 7.83 21.80 3.99
CA HIS A 134 7.75 22.44 5.29
C HIS A 134 8.39 21.55 6.36
N PRO A 135 9.74 21.53 6.44
CA PRO A 135 10.44 20.68 7.42
C PRO A 135 10.04 20.96 8.86
N SER A 136 9.56 22.18 9.14
CA SER A 136 9.08 22.58 10.47
C SER A 136 7.82 21.83 10.91
N LEU A 137 7.15 21.14 9.98
CA LEU A 137 5.97 20.32 10.28
C LEU A 137 6.31 18.88 10.62
N SER A 138 7.58 18.49 10.47
CA SER A 138 8.03 17.13 10.78
C SER A 138 8.30 16.92 12.26
#